data_753e36e7e930d1c5f78ec71d54e79330
#
_entry.id   753e36e7e930d1c5f78ec71d54e79330
#
_cell.length_a   1.000
_cell.length_b   1.000
_cell.length_c   1.000
_cell.angle_alpha   90.00
_cell.angle_beta   90.00
_cell.angle_gamma   90.00
#
_symmetry.space_group_name_H-M   'P 1'
#
loop_
_entity.id
_entity.type
_entity.pdbx_description
1 polymer ?
#
loop_
_entity_poly.entity_id
_entity_poly.type
_entity_poly.pdbx_seq_one_letter_code
_entity_poly.pdbx_strand_id
1 'polypeptide(L)'
;MEEHELPVDMETINLDRDAEDVDLNHYRIGKIEGFEVLKKVKNLCLRQNLIKCIENLEELQSLRELDLYDNQIKKIENLEALTELEILDISFNLLRNIEGVDKLTRLKKLFLVNNKISKIENLSNLHQLQMLELGSNRIRAIENIDTLTNLESLFLGKNKITKLQNLDALTNLTVLSMQSNRLTKIEGLQNLVNLRELYLSHNGIEVIEGLENNVQDSLTY
;
A
#
# COMPACT_ATOMS: atom_id res chain seq x y z
N MET A 1 33.58 0.92 1.61
CA MET A 1 33.15 2.33 1.45
C MET A 1 31.95 2.28 0.54
N GLU A 2 30.77 2.48 1.11
CA GLU A 2 29.57 2.68 0.28
C GLU A 2 29.78 3.99 -0.47
N GLU A 3 29.91 3.90 -1.78
CA GLU A 3 29.86 5.08 -2.62
C GLU A 3 28.45 5.65 -2.45
N HIS A 4 28.33 6.76 -1.72
CA HIS A 4 27.07 7.49 -1.67
C HIS A 4 26.81 8.04 -3.08
N GLU A 5 25.85 7.44 -3.78
CA GLU A 5 25.38 7.96 -5.06
C GLU A 5 24.90 9.39 -4.87
N LEU A 6 25.43 10.31 -5.68
CA LEU A 6 24.97 11.70 -5.69
C LEU A 6 23.66 11.80 -6.47
N PRO A 7 22.71 12.62 -5.99
CA PRO A 7 21.49 12.90 -6.75
C PRO A 7 21.78 13.46 -8.14
N VAL A 8 20.93 13.11 -9.09
CA VAL A 8 21.00 13.67 -10.43
C VAL A 8 20.58 15.14 -10.40
N ASP A 9 21.13 15.94 -11.30
CA ASP A 9 20.61 17.27 -11.59
C ASP A 9 19.34 17.13 -12.43
N MET A 10 18.19 17.57 -11.89
CA MET A 10 16.90 17.46 -12.56
C MET A 10 16.84 18.20 -13.89
N GLU A 11 17.65 19.22 -14.09
CA GLU A 11 17.74 19.96 -15.37
C GLU A 11 18.29 19.08 -16.50
N THR A 12 18.99 18.00 -16.17
CA THR A 12 19.52 17.05 -17.16
C THR A 12 18.49 16.06 -17.67
N ILE A 13 17.34 15.94 -16.99
CA ILE A 13 16.26 15.02 -17.36
C ILE A 13 15.35 15.71 -18.36
N ASN A 14 15.23 15.11 -19.54
CA ASN A 14 14.33 15.59 -20.57
C ASN A 14 12.93 14.98 -20.40
N LEU A 15 11.94 15.81 -20.08
CA LEU A 15 10.56 15.41 -19.89
C LEU A 15 9.72 15.78 -21.11
N ASP A 16 9.01 14.79 -21.68
CA ASP A 16 7.99 15.03 -22.70
C ASP A 16 6.73 15.59 -22.02
N ARG A 17 6.39 16.84 -22.32
CA ARG A 17 5.25 17.56 -21.73
C ARG A 17 3.89 16.93 -22.01
N ASP A 18 3.78 16.15 -23.07
CA ASP A 18 2.54 15.51 -23.51
C ASP A 18 2.47 14.03 -23.10
N ALA A 19 3.49 13.51 -22.42
CA ALA A 19 3.51 12.13 -21.99
C ALA A 19 2.40 11.83 -20.95
N GLU A 20 1.71 10.74 -21.15
CA GLU A 20 0.76 10.18 -20.17
C GLU A 20 1.44 9.21 -19.21
N ASP A 21 2.47 8.52 -19.66
CA ASP A 21 3.26 7.58 -18.87
C ASP A 21 4.70 8.08 -18.80
N VAL A 22 5.19 8.31 -17.58
CA VAL A 22 6.56 8.76 -17.33
C VAL A 22 7.23 7.76 -16.41
N ASP A 23 8.29 7.12 -16.89
CA ASP A 23 9.09 6.16 -16.14
C ASP A 23 10.49 6.71 -15.90
N LEU A 24 10.77 7.04 -14.64
CA LEU A 24 12.06 7.54 -14.17
C LEU A 24 12.67 6.61 -13.11
N ASN A 25 12.48 5.30 -13.30
CA ASN A 25 13.04 4.28 -12.44
C ASN A 25 14.57 4.35 -12.43
N HIS A 26 15.15 4.46 -11.23
CA HIS A 26 16.60 4.44 -11.02
C HIS A 26 17.37 5.55 -11.76
N TYR A 27 16.90 6.79 -11.59
CA TYR A 27 17.54 8.00 -12.15
C TYR A 27 18.32 8.82 -11.11
N ARG A 28 18.47 8.30 -9.88
CA ARG A 28 19.12 9.01 -8.75
C ARG A 28 18.47 10.36 -8.44
N ILE A 29 17.15 10.42 -8.55
CA ILE A 29 16.38 11.62 -8.24
C ILE A 29 16.37 11.81 -6.73
N GLY A 30 16.87 12.94 -6.24
CA GLY A 30 16.88 13.27 -4.81
C GLY A 30 15.74 14.17 -4.37
N LYS A 31 15.16 14.91 -5.31
CA LYS A 31 14.07 15.85 -5.04
C LYS A 31 13.05 15.83 -6.16
N ILE A 32 11.78 15.81 -5.78
CA ILE A 32 10.68 15.95 -6.75
C ILE A 32 10.55 17.43 -7.11
N GLU A 33 10.96 17.76 -8.31
CA GLU A 33 10.86 19.14 -8.85
C GLU A 33 10.86 19.10 -10.37
N GLY A 34 10.25 20.10 -11.00
CA GLY A 34 10.22 20.24 -12.45
C GLY A 34 9.18 19.39 -13.15
N PHE A 35 8.35 18.62 -12.43
CA PHE A 35 7.32 17.78 -13.02
C PHE A 35 6.02 18.54 -13.38
N GLU A 36 5.87 19.77 -12.96
CA GLU A 36 4.69 20.60 -13.22
C GLU A 36 4.44 20.83 -14.72
N VAL A 37 5.44 20.60 -15.56
CA VAL A 37 5.31 20.66 -17.03
C VAL A 37 4.51 19.50 -17.62
N LEU A 38 4.34 18.41 -16.85
CA LEU A 38 3.66 17.19 -17.28
C LEU A 38 2.14 17.35 -17.13
N LYS A 39 1.50 18.08 -18.03
CA LYS A 39 0.08 18.42 -17.93
C LYS A 39 -0.87 17.24 -18.20
N LYS A 40 -0.40 16.18 -18.84
CA LYS A 40 -1.21 15.03 -19.26
C LYS A 40 -0.83 13.73 -18.55
N VAL A 41 0.12 13.77 -17.62
CA VAL A 41 0.62 12.55 -16.96
C VAL A 41 -0.49 11.87 -16.17
N LYS A 42 -0.63 10.57 -16.41
CA LYS A 42 -1.53 9.65 -15.69
C LYS A 42 -0.77 8.67 -14.82
N ASN A 43 0.40 8.25 -15.27
CA ASN A 43 1.25 7.29 -14.57
C ASN A 43 2.65 7.87 -14.41
N LEU A 44 3.08 8.06 -13.17
CA LEU A 44 4.42 8.56 -12.84
C LEU A 44 5.15 7.52 -11.99
N CYS A 45 6.21 6.95 -12.54
CA CYS A 45 7.07 6.00 -11.85
C CYS A 45 8.36 6.69 -11.43
N LEU A 46 8.57 6.75 -10.11
CA LEU A 46 9.77 7.30 -9.48
C LEU A 46 10.46 6.25 -8.60
N ARG A 47 10.34 4.97 -8.96
CA ARG A 47 10.90 3.83 -8.22
C ARG A 47 12.42 3.92 -8.14
N GLN A 48 12.96 3.42 -7.02
CA GLN A 48 14.41 3.24 -6.85
C GLN A 48 15.20 4.53 -7.08
N ASN A 49 14.76 5.58 -6.43
CA ASN A 49 15.43 6.87 -6.41
C ASN A 49 15.92 7.22 -4.99
N LEU A 50 16.25 8.46 -4.74
CA LEU A 50 16.81 8.96 -3.48
C LEU A 50 15.88 9.99 -2.83
N ILE A 51 14.58 9.91 -3.12
CA ILE A 51 13.56 10.88 -2.71
C ILE A 51 13.30 10.77 -1.22
N LYS A 52 13.36 11.88 -0.50
CA LYS A 52 13.10 11.97 0.94
C LYS A 52 11.75 12.58 1.28
N CYS A 53 11.23 13.45 0.41
CA CYS A 53 9.98 14.17 0.64
C CYS A 53 9.06 14.07 -0.56
N ILE A 54 7.76 13.89 -0.29
CA ILE A 54 6.71 14.02 -1.31
C ILE A 54 6.35 15.49 -1.38
N GLU A 55 6.59 16.11 -2.52
CA GLU A 55 6.36 17.53 -2.75
C GLU A 55 6.22 17.84 -4.23
N ASN A 56 5.70 19.02 -4.56
CA ASN A 56 5.67 19.56 -5.92
C ASN A 56 4.91 18.71 -6.94
N LEU A 57 3.89 17.94 -6.49
CA LEU A 57 3.05 17.10 -7.34
C LEU A 57 1.63 17.67 -7.51
N GLU A 58 1.29 18.74 -6.83
CA GLU A 58 -0.07 19.30 -6.75
C GLU A 58 -0.64 19.74 -8.10
N GLU A 59 0.22 20.04 -9.07
CA GLU A 59 -0.19 20.41 -10.42
C GLU A 59 -0.61 19.20 -11.28
N LEU A 60 -0.25 17.97 -10.86
CA LEU A 60 -0.45 16.75 -11.63
C LEU A 60 -1.84 16.15 -11.37
N GLN A 61 -2.89 16.93 -11.59
CA GLN A 61 -4.26 16.58 -11.22
C GLN A 61 -4.88 15.45 -12.05
N SER A 62 -4.26 15.07 -13.17
CA SER A 62 -4.68 13.91 -13.98
C SER A 62 -4.06 12.60 -13.53
N LEU A 63 -3.19 12.63 -12.52
CA LEU A 63 -2.43 11.47 -12.07
C LEU A 63 -3.34 10.40 -11.50
N ARG A 64 -3.20 9.17 -12.01
CA ARG A 64 -3.93 7.98 -11.57
C ARG A 64 -3.04 6.99 -10.84
N GLU A 65 -1.77 6.90 -11.23
CA GLU A 65 -0.80 6.02 -10.60
C GLU A 65 0.45 6.79 -10.22
N LEU A 66 0.85 6.68 -8.96
CA LEU A 66 2.09 7.24 -8.44
C LEU A 66 2.88 6.11 -7.79
N ASP A 67 4.06 5.85 -8.31
CA ASP A 67 4.96 4.82 -7.81
C ASP A 67 6.21 5.46 -7.22
N LEU A 68 6.32 5.36 -5.89
CA LEU A 68 7.44 5.86 -5.09
C LEU A 68 8.19 4.72 -4.39
N TYR A 69 8.06 3.49 -4.92
CA TYR A 69 8.69 2.29 -4.39
C TYR A 69 10.21 2.47 -4.27
N ASP A 70 10.78 2.06 -3.13
CA ASP A 70 12.20 2.09 -2.84
C ASP A 70 12.82 3.49 -2.97
N ASN A 71 12.42 4.33 -2.03
CA ASN A 71 12.98 5.66 -1.80
C ASN A 71 13.31 5.81 -0.29
N GLN A 72 13.41 7.01 0.20
CA GLN A 72 13.77 7.33 1.60
C GLN A 72 12.69 8.19 2.28
N ILE A 73 11.43 7.99 1.89
CA ILE A 73 10.31 8.81 2.34
C ILE A 73 9.90 8.43 3.76
N LYS A 74 9.77 9.42 4.63
CA LYS A 74 9.39 9.24 6.04
C LYS A 74 7.94 9.59 6.33
N LYS A 75 7.27 10.31 5.44
CA LYS A 75 5.91 10.81 5.66
C LYS A 75 5.12 10.87 4.36
N ILE A 76 3.88 10.41 4.41
CA ILE A 76 2.92 10.62 3.31
C ILE A 76 2.32 12.01 3.50
N GLU A 77 2.56 12.91 2.55
CA GLU A 77 2.14 14.30 2.59
C GLU A 77 1.99 14.87 1.20
N ASN A 78 1.31 16.00 1.08
CA ASN A 78 1.20 16.79 -0.15
C ASN A 78 0.56 16.06 -1.33
N LEU A 79 -0.33 15.10 -1.06
CA LEU A 79 -1.06 14.34 -2.08
C LEU A 79 -2.52 14.77 -2.23
N GLU A 80 -2.99 15.73 -1.43
CA GLU A 80 -4.40 16.10 -1.29
C GLU A 80 -5.04 16.56 -2.61
N ALA A 81 -4.26 17.19 -3.49
CA ALA A 81 -4.73 17.65 -4.80
C ALA A 81 -4.90 16.51 -5.82
N LEU A 82 -4.31 15.34 -5.57
CA LEU A 82 -4.31 14.20 -6.50
C LEU A 82 -5.58 13.36 -6.37
N THR A 83 -6.73 13.97 -6.52
CA THR A 83 -8.05 13.36 -6.25
C THR A 83 -8.44 12.25 -7.25
N GLU A 84 -7.75 12.15 -8.38
CA GLU A 84 -7.95 11.10 -9.38
C GLU A 84 -7.09 9.85 -9.13
N LEU A 85 -6.24 9.88 -8.10
CA LEU A 85 -5.29 8.81 -7.85
C LEU A 85 -6.01 7.49 -7.52
N GLU A 86 -5.66 6.44 -8.23
CA GLU A 86 -6.23 5.10 -8.10
C GLU A 86 -5.23 4.09 -7.53
N ILE A 87 -3.94 4.28 -7.82
CA ILE A 87 -2.87 3.37 -7.35
C ILE A 87 -1.75 4.21 -6.75
N LEU A 88 -1.38 3.90 -5.50
CA LEU A 88 -0.28 4.53 -4.78
C LEU A 88 0.62 3.44 -4.21
N ASP A 89 1.88 3.47 -4.58
CA ASP A 89 2.91 2.58 -4.05
C ASP A 89 4.00 3.40 -3.36
N ILE A 90 4.10 3.26 -2.04
CA ILE A 90 5.18 3.85 -1.24
C ILE A 90 5.88 2.72 -0.45
N SER A 91 5.96 1.54 -1.04
CA SER A 91 6.65 0.40 -0.45
C SER A 91 8.16 0.63 -0.40
N PHE A 92 8.83 -0.04 0.54
CA PHE A 92 10.28 0.06 0.73
C PHE A 92 10.74 1.51 0.95
N ASN A 93 10.09 2.15 1.91
CA ASN A 93 10.43 3.49 2.39
C ASN A 93 10.63 3.46 3.92
N LEU A 94 10.50 4.58 4.58
CA LEU A 94 10.77 4.74 6.01
C LEU A 94 9.53 5.26 6.76
N LEU A 95 8.33 4.98 6.25
CA LEU A 95 7.08 5.44 6.85
C LEU A 95 6.86 4.81 8.22
N ARG A 96 6.46 5.61 9.20
CA ARG A 96 6.05 5.14 10.54
C ARG A 96 4.54 5.15 10.74
N ASN A 97 3.83 5.93 9.95
CA ASN A 97 2.38 6.13 10.07
C ASN A 97 1.71 6.02 8.71
N ILE A 98 0.44 5.63 8.74
CA ILE A 98 -0.47 5.81 7.60
C ILE A 98 -1.17 7.13 7.82
N GLU A 99 -0.94 8.10 6.94
CA GLU A 99 -1.50 9.44 7.01
C GLU A 99 -1.54 10.08 5.63
N GLY A 100 -2.24 11.18 5.48
CA GLY A 100 -2.20 11.98 4.26
C GLY A 100 -2.88 11.37 3.03
N VAL A 101 -3.67 10.30 3.20
CA VAL A 101 -4.39 9.62 2.11
C VAL A 101 -5.90 9.83 2.14
N ASP A 102 -6.41 10.54 3.12
CA ASP A 102 -7.85 10.69 3.39
C ASP A 102 -8.63 11.41 2.28
N LYS A 103 -7.96 12.21 1.46
CA LYS A 103 -8.56 12.87 0.28
C LYS A 103 -8.53 12.03 -0.99
N LEU A 104 -7.81 10.91 -0.97
CA LEU A 104 -7.62 10.04 -2.14
C LEU A 104 -8.77 9.03 -2.26
N THR A 105 -10.00 9.54 -2.35
CA THR A 105 -11.22 8.71 -2.26
C THR A 105 -11.44 7.78 -3.44
N ARG A 106 -10.70 7.94 -4.53
CA ARG A 106 -10.73 7.04 -5.70
C ARG A 106 -9.67 5.94 -5.64
N LEU A 107 -8.88 5.90 -4.57
CA LEU A 107 -7.80 4.93 -4.43
C LEU A 107 -8.37 3.51 -4.42
N LYS A 108 -7.83 2.66 -5.30
CA LYS A 108 -8.17 1.25 -5.46
C LYS A 108 -7.11 0.33 -4.91
N LYS A 109 -5.85 0.72 -5.03
CA LYS A 109 -4.71 -0.09 -4.56
C LYS A 109 -3.72 0.78 -3.79
N LEU A 110 -3.40 0.34 -2.58
CA LEU A 110 -2.43 1.01 -1.72
C LEU A 110 -1.36 -0.01 -1.30
N PHE A 111 -0.11 0.27 -1.69
CA PHE A 111 1.05 -0.56 -1.37
C PHE A 111 1.96 0.18 -0.41
N LEU A 112 2.13 -0.39 0.79
CA LEU A 112 2.95 0.16 1.87
C LEU A 112 3.88 -0.91 2.45
N VAL A 113 4.32 -1.85 1.62
CA VAL A 113 5.18 -2.98 2.03
C VAL A 113 6.52 -2.47 2.55
N ASN A 114 7.05 -3.14 3.55
CA ASN A 114 8.38 -2.88 4.09
C ASN A 114 8.63 -1.40 4.44
N ASN A 115 7.83 -0.94 5.36
CA ASN A 115 8.00 0.33 6.06
C ASN A 115 8.14 0.07 7.56
N LYS A 116 7.86 1.04 8.39
CA LYS A 116 7.94 0.96 9.86
C LYS A 116 6.59 1.24 10.51
N ILE A 117 5.50 0.94 9.80
CA ILE A 117 4.13 1.23 10.23
C ILE A 117 3.75 0.31 11.38
N SER A 118 3.25 0.87 12.48
CA SER A 118 2.85 0.12 13.67
C SER A 118 1.34 0.02 13.86
N LYS A 119 0.55 0.79 13.12
CA LYS A 119 -0.90 0.86 13.29
C LYS A 119 -1.62 1.06 11.95
N ILE A 120 -2.70 0.31 11.75
CA ILE A 120 -3.64 0.57 10.65
C ILE A 120 -4.56 1.69 11.10
N GLU A 121 -4.54 2.81 10.38
CA GLU A 121 -5.30 4.02 10.70
C GLU A 121 -5.50 4.90 9.48
N ASN A 122 -6.42 5.85 9.57
CA ASN A 122 -6.62 6.91 8.57
C ASN A 122 -7.03 6.43 7.17
N LEU A 123 -7.63 5.24 7.06
CA LEU A 123 -8.07 4.65 5.80
C LEU A 123 -9.60 4.72 5.61
N SER A 124 -10.33 5.25 6.57
CA SER A 124 -11.79 5.13 6.62
C SER A 124 -12.52 5.76 5.43
N ASN A 125 -11.92 6.74 4.75
CA ASN A 125 -12.52 7.40 3.59
C ASN A 125 -12.27 6.67 2.26
N LEU A 126 -11.45 5.62 2.27
CA LEU A 126 -11.04 4.91 1.05
C LEU A 126 -12.04 3.80 0.68
N HIS A 127 -13.30 4.19 0.44
CA HIS A 127 -14.40 3.23 0.19
C HIS A 127 -14.25 2.42 -1.08
N GLN A 128 -13.43 2.85 -2.04
CA GLN A 128 -13.19 2.14 -3.29
C GLN A 128 -11.97 1.21 -3.23
N LEU A 129 -11.30 1.14 -2.08
CA LEU A 129 -10.08 0.35 -1.95
C LEU A 129 -10.38 -1.14 -2.15
N GLN A 130 -9.65 -1.76 -3.07
CA GLN A 130 -9.76 -3.17 -3.45
C GLN A 130 -8.57 -3.98 -2.96
N MET A 131 -7.39 -3.37 -2.85
CA MET A 131 -6.17 -4.03 -2.39
C MET A 131 -5.43 -3.14 -1.38
N LEU A 132 -5.09 -3.75 -0.24
CA LEU A 132 -4.27 -3.13 0.79
C LEU A 132 -3.09 -4.04 1.11
N GLU A 133 -1.90 -3.57 0.80
CA GLU A 133 -0.65 -4.32 1.01
C GLU A 133 0.17 -3.66 2.11
N LEU A 134 0.21 -4.32 3.27
CA LEU A 134 0.89 -3.83 4.48
C LEU A 134 1.93 -4.83 5.00
N GLY A 135 2.37 -5.75 4.17
CA GLY A 135 3.37 -6.75 4.55
C GLY A 135 4.68 -6.13 5.02
N SER A 136 5.41 -6.83 5.87
CA SER A 136 6.72 -6.42 6.37
C SER A 136 6.71 -5.03 7.02
N ASN A 137 5.81 -4.86 7.97
CA ASN A 137 5.71 -3.69 8.84
C ASN A 137 5.79 -4.11 10.32
N ARG A 138 5.26 -3.32 11.22
CA ARG A 138 5.30 -3.55 12.68
C ARG A 138 3.90 -3.53 13.29
N ILE A 139 2.88 -3.90 12.49
CA ILE A 139 1.47 -3.84 12.88
C ILE A 139 1.18 -4.92 13.93
N ARG A 140 0.45 -4.55 14.98
CA ARG A 140 0.13 -5.44 16.11
C ARG A 140 -1.31 -5.90 16.13
N ALA A 141 -2.20 -5.18 15.48
CA ALA A 141 -3.63 -5.51 15.47
C ALA A 141 -4.28 -5.19 14.12
N ILE A 142 -5.25 -6.03 13.76
CA ILE A 142 -6.17 -5.74 12.65
C ILE A 142 -7.24 -4.83 13.23
N GLU A 143 -7.31 -3.59 12.75
CA GLU A 143 -8.25 -2.58 13.24
C GLU A 143 -8.50 -1.51 12.18
N ASN A 144 -9.56 -0.73 12.35
CA ASN A 144 -9.85 0.46 11.54
C ASN A 144 -10.04 0.17 10.04
N ILE A 145 -10.55 -1.01 9.69
CA ILE A 145 -10.76 -1.42 8.29
C ILE A 145 -12.23 -1.74 7.98
N ASP A 146 -13.14 -1.50 8.91
CA ASP A 146 -14.56 -1.85 8.79
C ASP A 146 -15.31 -1.07 7.72
N THR A 147 -14.78 0.08 7.27
CA THR A 147 -15.36 0.84 6.15
C THR A 147 -14.86 0.40 4.77
N LEU A 148 -13.85 -0.47 4.71
CA LEU A 148 -13.23 -0.93 3.47
C LEU A 148 -14.02 -2.09 2.85
N THR A 149 -15.31 -1.89 2.64
CA THR A 149 -16.24 -2.96 2.25
C THR A 149 -16.02 -3.50 0.83
N ASN A 150 -15.28 -2.79 0.00
CA ASN A 150 -14.92 -3.23 -1.35
C ASN A 150 -13.56 -3.95 -1.41
N LEU A 151 -12.92 -4.15 -0.26
CA LEU A 151 -11.61 -4.78 -0.21
C LEU A 151 -11.70 -6.24 -0.67
N GLU A 152 -10.86 -6.61 -1.62
CA GLU A 152 -10.77 -7.95 -2.19
C GLU A 152 -9.50 -8.67 -1.74
N SER A 153 -8.42 -7.94 -1.50
CA SER A 153 -7.13 -8.50 -1.09
C SER A 153 -6.53 -7.71 0.07
N LEU A 154 -6.20 -8.42 1.14
CA LEU A 154 -5.55 -7.86 2.33
C LEU A 154 -4.28 -8.64 2.63
N PHE A 155 -3.13 -7.97 2.56
CA PHE A 155 -1.82 -8.57 2.81
C PHE A 155 -1.22 -7.96 4.07
N LEU A 156 -1.05 -8.79 5.10
CA LEU A 156 -0.54 -8.42 6.41
C LEU A 156 0.61 -9.34 6.87
N GLY A 157 1.23 -10.04 5.93
CA GLY A 157 2.35 -10.94 6.25
C GLY A 157 3.53 -10.21 6.89
N LYS A 158 4.31 -10.90 7.71
CA LYS A 158 5.50 -10.36 8.38
C LYS A 158 5.20 -9.10 9.20
N ASN A 159 4.23 -9.21 10.09
CA ASN A 159 3.89 -8.20 11.09
C ASN A 159 3.95 -8.84 12.49
N LYS A 160 3.27 -8.24 13.47
CA LYS A 160 3.25 -8.70 14.86
C LYS A 160 1.84 -8.97 15.37
N ILE A 161 0.93 -9.34 14.45
CA ILE A 161 -0.49 -9.52 14.73
C ILE A 161 -0.71 -10.80 15.53
N THR A 162 -1.49 -10.70 16.60
CA THR A 162 -1.75 -11.79 17.53
C THR A 162 -3.13 -12.42 17.38
N LYS A 163 -4.05 -11.76 16.68
CA LYS A 163 -5.43 -12.21 16.58
C LYS A 163 -6.08 -11.87 15.25
N LEU A 164 -6.80 -12.82 14.67
CA LEU A 164 -7.71 -12.58 13.55
C LEU A 164 -9.00 -11.98 14.11
N GLN A 165 -9.27 -10.73 13.80
CA GLN A 165 -10.42 -9.96 14.30
C GLN A 165 -10.74 -8.80 13.39
N ASN A 166 -11.92 -8.21 13.58
CA ASN A 166 -12.34 -6.97 12.87
C ASN A 166 -12.43 -7.13 11.35
N LEU A 167 -12.69 -8.35 10.87
CA LEU A 167 -12.77 -8.68 9.45
C LEU A 167 -14.22 -8.81 8.95
N ASP A 168 -15.21 -8.70 9.83
CA ASP A 168 -16.61 -9.04 9.54
C ASP A 168 -17.24 -8.22 8.41
N ALA A 169 -16.82 -6.96 8.24
CA ALA A 169 -17.34 -6.09 7.19
C ALA A 169 -16.74 -6.39 5.80
N LEU A 170 -15.68 -7.19 5.72
CA LEU A 170 -14.92 -7.43 4.50
C LEU A 170 -15.49 -8.60 3.70
N THR A 171 -16.78 -8.58 3.41
CA THR A 171 -17.49 -9.69 2.77
C THR A 171 -17.06 -9.98 1.34
N ASN A 172 -16.38 -9.03 0.68
CA ASN A 172 -15.83 -9.20 -0.67
C ASN A 172 -14.40 -9.72 -0.69
N LEU A 173 -13.81 -9.99 0.48
CA LEU A 173 -12.43 -10.43 0.57
C LEU A 173 -12.25 -11.80 -0.05
N THR A 174 -11.32 -11.93 -0.98
CA THR A 174 -10.96 -13.17 -1.65
C THR A 174 -9.58 -13.67 -1.25
N VAL A 175 -8.68 -12.78 -0.86
CA VAL A 175 -7.31 -13.12 -0.44
C VAL A 175 -7.02 -12.47 0.90
N LEU A 176 -6.58 -13.29 1.87
CA LEU A 176 -6.08 -12.83 3.16
C LEU A 176 -4.71 -13.46 3.42
N SER A 177 -3.69 -12.66 3.49
CA SER A 177 -2.30 -13.09 3.70
C SER A 177 -1.84 -12.64 5.08
N MET A 178 -1.59 -13.62 5.96
CA MET A 178 -1.25 -13.43 7.38
C MET A 178 0.01 -14.21 7.78
N GLN A 179 0.80 -14.67 6.83
CA GLN A 179 2.00 -15.47 7.14
C GLN A 179 2.99 -14.65 7.99
N SER A 180 3.75 -15.36 8.83
CA SER A 180 4.80 -14.74 9.66
C SER A 180 4.25 -13.64 10.58
N ASN A 181 3.23 -13.98 11.33
CA ASN A 181 2.68 -13.19 12.43
C ASN A 181 2.77 -13.99 13.75
N ARG A 182 1.94 -13.67 14.72
CA ARG A 182 1.91 -14.27 16.05
C ARG A 182 0.53 -14.86 16.37
N LEU A 183 -0.19 -15.30 15.33
CA LEU A 183 -1.51 -15.91 15.50
C LEU A 183 -1.40 -17.26 16.17
N THR A 184 -2.35 -17.60 17.05
CA THR A 184 -2.45 -18.90 17.72
C THR A 184 -3.73 -19.64 17.37
N LYS A 185 -4.70 -18.98 16.76
CA LYS A 185 -6.02 -19.54 16.48
C LYS A 185 -6.57 -19.01 15.16
N ILE A 186 -7.23 -19.91 14.41
CA ILE A 186 -8.05 -19.53 13.26
C ILE A 186 -9.44 -19.21 13.78
N GLU A 187 -9.83 -17.94 13.70
CA GLU A 187 -11.10 -17.40 14.18
C GLU A 187 -11.48 -16.15 13.43
N GLY A 188 -12.72 -15.68 13.59
CA GLY A 188 -13.15 -14.39 13.05
C GLY A 188 -13.30 -14.34 11.53
N LEU A 189 -13.34 -15.48 10.84
CA LEU A 189 -13.42 -15.58 9.38
C LEU A 189 -14.82 -15.93 8.88
N GLN A 190 -15.81 -16.01 9.77
CA GLN A 190 -17.14 -16.53 9.46
C GLN A 190 -17.92 -15.71 8.42
N ASN A 191 -17.63 -14.41 8.30
CA ASN A 191 -18.29 -13.54 7.31
C ASN A 191 -17.54 -13.46 5.97
N LEU A 192 -16.36 -14.06 5.88
CA LEU A 192 -15.53 -14.05 4.66
C LEU A 192 -15.97 -15.14 3.70
N VAL A 193 -17.21 -15.08 3.25
CA VAL A 193 -17.84 -16.10 2.42
C VAL A 193 -17.26 -16.22 1.02
N ASN A 194 -16.52 -15.22 0.57
CA ASN A 194 -15.84 -15.20 -0.74
C ASN A 194 -14.35 -15.50 -0.66
N LEU A 195 -13.84 -15.83 0.53
CA LEU A 195 -12.41 -16.09 0.72
C LEU A 195 -11.96 -17.32 -0.07
N ARG A 196 -10.92 -17.18 -0.89
CA ARG A 196 -10.35 -18.24 -1.73
C ARG A 196 -8.93 -18.59 -1.38
N GLU A 197 -8.18 -17.62 -0.88
CA GLU A 197 -6.77 -17.79 -0.51
C GLU A 197 -6.56 -17.26 0.89
N LEU A 198 -6.02 -18.12 1.75
CA LEU A 198 -5.71 -17.79 3.14
C LEU A 198 -4.31 -18.33 3.46
N TYR A 199 -3.37 -17.40 3.72
CA TYR A 199 -1.99 -17.74 4.03
C TYR A 199 -1.73 -17.53 5.51
N LEU A 200 -1.42 -18.63 6.23
CA LEU A 200 -1.25 -18.65 7.69
C LEU A 200 0.08 -19.25 8.13
N SER A 201 1.00 -19.55 7.21
CA SER A 201 2.29 -20.16 7.54
C SER A 201 3.11 -19.30 8.51
N HIS A 202 4.02 -19.91 9.25
CA HIS A 202 4.89 -19.23 10.22
C HIS A 202 4.12 -18.42 11.27
N ASN A 203 3.08 -19.04 11.83
CA ASN A 203 2.35 -18.58 13.00
C ASN A 203 2.39 -19.68 14.08
N GLY A 204 1.70 -19.50 15.19
CA GLY A 204 1.60 -20.48 16.26
C GLY A 204 0.29 -21.27 16.25
N ILE A 205 -0.32 -21.46 15.10
CA ILE A 205 -1.60 -22.17 14.94
C ILE A 205 -1.36 -23.67 14.99
N GLU A 206 -2.10 -24.37 15.86
CA GLU A 206 -1.98 -25.82 16.05
C GLU A 206 -3.16 -26.60 15.48
N VAL A 207 -4.32 -25.93 15.30
CA VAL A 207 -5.58 -26.59 14.88
C VAL A 207 -6.15 -25.84 13.67
N ILE A 208 -6.53 -26.62 12.65
CA ILE A 208 -7.32 -26.10 11.53
C ILE A 208 -8.78 -26.14 11.94
N GLU A 209 -9.38 -24.98 12.14
CA GLU A 209 -10.75 -24.77 12.58
C GLU A 209 -11.31 -23.46 12.07
N GLY A 210 -12.60 -23.20 12.27
CA GLY A 210 -13.21 -21.90 12.01
C GLY A 210 -13.34 -21.53 10.54
N LEU A 211 -13.32 -22.50 9.62
CA LEU A 211 -13.39 -22.31 8.18
C LEU A 211 -14.71 -22.82 7.57
N GLU A 212 -15.71 -23.11 8.39
CA GLU A 212 -16.96 -23.76 7.98
C GLU A 212 -17.77 -22.93 6.97
N ASN A 213 -17.69 -21.60 7.07
CA ASN A 213 -18.44 -20.67 6.23
C ASN A 213 -17.65 -20.21 4.99
N ASN A 214 -16.41 -20.63 4.86
CA ASN A 214 -15.57 -20.22 3.74
C ASN A 214 -15.77 -21.17 2.54
N VAL A 215 -15.33 -20.73 1.35
CA VAL A 215 -15.50 -21.53 0.13
C VAL A 215 -14.57 -22.74 0.17
N GLN A 216 -15.08 -23.87 0.69
CA GLN A 216 -14.31 -25.07 1.05
C GLN A 216 -13.57 -25.70 -0.14
N ASP A 217 -14.21 -25.75 -1.32
CA ASP A 217 -13.67 -26.45 -2.48
C ASP A 217 -12.57 -25.67 -3.20
N SER A 218 -12.37 -24.40 -2.88
CA SER A 218 -11.42 -23.54 -3.57
C SER A 218 -10.45 -22.81 -2.63
N LEU A 219 -10.54 -23.05 -1.32
CA LEU A 219 -9.66 -22.38 -0.35
C LEU A 219 -8.27 -22.99 -0.39
N THR A 220 -7.25 -22.13 -0.64
CA THR A 220 -5.83 -22.45 -0.57
C THR A 220 -5.22 -21.83 0.68
N TYR A 221 -4.39 -22.59 1.42
CA TYR A 221 -3.74 -22.12 2.66
C TYR A 221 -2.42 -22.84 2.92
#